data_c2a99fb6eb5b9b4cb660221be1da91bb
#
_entry.id   c2a99fb6eb5b9b4cb660221be1da91bb
#
_cell.length_a   1.000
_cell.length_b   1.000
_cell.length_c   1.000
_cell.angle_alpha   90.00
_cell.angle_beta   90.00
_cell.angle_gamma   90.00
#
_symmetry.space_group_name_H-M   'P 1'
#
loop_
_entity.id
_entity.type
_entity.pdbx_description
1 polymer ?
#
loop_
_entity_poly.entity_id
_entity_poly.type
_entity_poly.pdbx_seq_one_letter_code
_entity_poly.pdbx_strand_id
1 'polypeptide(L)'
;MKPRIFIGSSTEALDIAYTIQENLEYDSNPTVWTQGIFELSSNSLDDLITALDNFDFGIFVFKPDDITEMRNKKLNTVRDNVIFELGLFIGKLGKKRVFFVVPNSTKEFHLPTDLIGVTPGKYNDSREDGNLKASLGPFCNQVRKKLKGFVLENLLDLENENEKVKKIALEKADYWEFFLSSELLKSRLKDVNRNYEELEKGLVFQKSKSYDIDGFCEWFSNSTQDFIRLISIFKKAFEVELIKAYGEPGVAGNVFEIKSAVDKIDSVCKELLAWEYELQGLIPPEELKEAAELMKGWSKVIIDTINQFPKKLDQTFSPENLAKGGDIKLELTFPPPPNSERIMEIIEGLR
;
A
#
# COMPACT_ATOMS: atom_id res chain seq x y z
N MET A 1 -2.43 7.11 16.68
CA MET A 1 -3.33 6.02 16.17
C MET A 1 -2.84 4.70 16.75
N LYS A 2 -3.73 3.77 17.14
CA LYS A 2 -3.32 2.43 17.59
C LYS A 2 -2.95 1.57 16.37
N PRO A 3 -1.81 0.84 16.38
CA PRO A 3 -1.45 -0.08 15.30
C PRO A 3 -2.51 -1.17 15.10
N ARG A 4 -2.76 -1.55 13.85
CA ARG A 4 -3.70 -2.60 13.48
C ARG A 4 -2.95 -3.92 13.33
N ILE A 5 -3.45 -4.97 13.96
CA ILE A 5 -2.79 -6.28 14.00
C ILE A 5 -3.73 -7.35 13.44
N PHE A 6 -3.27 -8.08 12.42
CA PHE A 6 -3.90 -9.31 11.98
C PHE A 6 -3.46 -10.47 12.87
N ILE A 7 -4.40 -11.34 13.26
CA ILE A 7 -4.09 -12.57 14.01
C ILE A 7 -4.60 -13.76 13.21
N GLY A 8 -3.67 -14.53 12.65
CA GLY A 8 -3.91 -15.77 11.91
C GLY A 8 -3.71 -17.00 12.77
N SER A 9 -4.57 -18.01 12.60
CA SER A 9 -4.50 -19.30 13.30
C SER A 9 -5.26 -20.38 12.53
N SER A 10 -5.01 -21.65 12.88
CA SER A 10 -5.95 -22.71 12.57
C SER A 10 -7.25 -22.54 13.37
N THR A 11 -8.33 -23.22 12.96
CA THR A 11 -9.60 -23.27 13.72
C THR A 11 -9.39 -23.85 15.10
N GLU A 12 -8.51 -24.84 15.22
CA GLU A 12 -8.15 -25.53 16.45
C GLU A 12 -7.34 -24.66 17.43
N ALA A 13 -6.83 -23.50 16.99
CA ALA A 13 -6.03 -22.58 17.79
C ALA A 13 -6.74 -21.22 18.00
N LEU A 14 -8.03 -21.11 17.74
CA LEU A 14 -8.80 -19.87 17.90
C LEU A 14 -8.82 -19.36 19.33
N ASP A 15 -8.83 -20.24 20.33
CA ASP A 15 -8.74 -19.87 21.75
C ASP A 15 -7.45 -19.09 22.07
N ILE A 16 -6.34 -19.50 21.47
CA ILE A 16 -5.04 -18.82 21.59
C ILE A 16 -5.10 -17.47 20.87
N ALA A 17 -5.68 -17.43 19.65
CA ALA A 17 -5.81 -16.20 18.87
C ALA A 17 -6.64 -15.14 19.59
N TYR A 18 -7.80 -15.51 20.14
CA TYR A 18 -8.64 -14.61 20.94
C TYR A 18 -7.95 -14.17 22.23
N THR A 19 -7.19 -15.05 22.87
CA THR A 19 -6.43 -14.67 24.07
C THR A 19 -5.31 -13.69 23.75
N ILE A 20 -4.67 -13.80 22.60
CA ILE A 20 -3.69 -12.80 22.13
C ILE A 20 -4.40 -11.47 21.84
N GLN A 21 -5.57 -11.51 21.19
CA GLN A 21 -6.39 -10.33 20.97
C GLN A 21 -6.69 -9.60 22.26
N GLU A 22 -7.24 -10.28 23.28
CA GLU A 22 -7.51 -9.71 24.60
C GLU A 22 -6.27 -9.11 25.26
N ASN A 23 -5.14 -9.79 25.16
CA ASN A 23 -3.89 -9.31 25.77
C ASN A 23 -3.37 -8.02 25.10
N LEU A 24 -3.68 -7.77 23.83
CA LEU A 24 -3.14 -6.66 23.05
C LEU A 24 -4.15 -5.54 22.76
N GLU A 25 -5.44 -5.72 23.10
CA GLU A 25 -6.52 -4.77 22.79
C GLU A 25 -6.28 -3.37 23.36
N TYR A 26 -5.62 -3.28 24.53
CA TYR A 26 -5.31 -1.99 25.12
C TYR A 26 -4.28 -1.18 24.31
N ASP A 27 -3.30 -1.84 23.74
CA ASP A 27 -2.14 -1.21 23.06
C ASP A 27 -2.31 -1.10 21.53
N SER A 28 -3.25 -1.83 20.93
CA SER A 28 -3.45 -1.95 19.49
C SER A 28 -4.90 -2.22 19.11
N ASN A 29 -5.19 -2.35 17.83
CA ASN A 29 -6.46 -2.82 17.27
C ASN A 29 -6.25 -4.21 16.64
N PRO A 30 -6.25 -5.30 17.45
CA PRO A 30 -6.05 -6.64 16.93
C PRO A 30 -7.34 -7.22 16.40
N THR A 31 -7.29 -7.85 15.22
CA THR A 31 -8.41 -8.51 14.56
C THR A 31 -8.04 -9.96 14.27
N VAL A 32 -8.83 -10.91 14.77
CA VAL A 32 -8.66 -12.32 14.47
C VAL A 32 -9.24 -12.60 13.07
N TRP A 33 -8.63 -13.50 12.33
CA TRP A 33 -9.00 -13.82 10.94
C TRP A 33 -10.49 -14.15 10.73
N THR A 34 -11.20 -14.62 11.75
CA THR A 34 -12.65 -14.90 11.72
C THR A 34 -13.53 -13.66 11.84
N GLN A 35 -12.96 -12.47 12.05
CA GLN A 35 -13.70 -11.25 12.39
C GLN A 35 -13.81 -10.29 11.19
N GLY A 36 -14.58 -10.71 10.16
CA GLY A 36 -14.93 -9.84 9.04
C GLY A 36 -13.81 -9.55 8.03
N ILE A 37 -12.83 -10.44 7.94
CA ILE A 37 -11.73 -10.34 6.95
C ILE A 37 -12.12 -11.03 5.65
N PHE A 38 -12.87 -12.13 5.74
CA PHE A 38 -13.34 -12.91 4.60
C PHE A 38 -14.83 -12.62 4.34
N GLU A 39 -15.15 -12.22 3.11
CA GLU A 39 -16.52 -11.94 2.70
C GLU A 39 -17.21 -13.19 2.13
N LEU A 40 -18.55 -13.23 2.23
CA LEU A 40 -19.34 -14.28 1.62
C LEU A 40 -19.25 -14.18 0.09
N SER A 41 -18.99 -15.30 -0.56
CA SER A 41 -18.88 -15.41 -2.03
C SER A 41 -17.65 -14.79 -2.66
N SER A 42 -16.64 -14.39 -1.88
CA SER A 42 -15.34 -13.95 -2.38
C SER A 42 -14.30 -15.08 -2.37
N ASN A 43 -13.20 -14.86 -3.08
CA ASN A 43 -12.04 -15.75 -3.04
C ASN A 43 -11.20 -15.42 -1.78
N SER A 44 -11.04 -16.39 -0.90
CA SER A 44 -10.30 -16.21 0.36
C SER A 44 -8.86 -15.64 0.18
N LEU A 45 -8.22 -15.91 -0.96
CA LEU A 45 -6.91 -15.36 -1.25
C LEU A 45 -6.97 -13.87 -1.61
N ASP A 46 -7.97 -13.46 -2.37
CA ASP A 46 -8.14 -12.06 -2.78
C ASP A 46 -8.53 -11.19 -1.57
N ASP A 47 -9.38 -11.72 -0.67
CA ASP A 47 -9.72 -11.06 0.59
C ASP A 47 -8.48 -10.88 1.47
N LEU A 48 -7.64 -11.92 1.56
CA LEU A 48 -6.41 -11.87 2.33
C LEU A 48 -5.43 -10.84 1.76
N ILE A 49 -5.27 -10.78 0.43
CA ILE A 49 -4.41 -9.78 -0.24
C ILE A 49 -4.93 -8.37 0.03
N THR A 50 -6.24 -8.15 -0.07
CA THR A 50 -6.87 -6.87 0.24
C THR A 50 -6.69 -6.49 1.72
N ALA A 51 -6.83 -7.47 2.62
CA ALA A 51 -6.63 -7.28 4.05
C ALA A 51 -5.19 -6.86 4.41
N LEU A 52 -4.18 -7.33 3.65
CA LEU A 52 -2.77 -6.96 3.89
C LEU A 52 -2.53 -5.44 3.95
N ASP A 53 -3.29 -4.66 3.17
CA ASP A 53 -3.16 -3.19 3.15
C ASP A 53 -3.79 -2.52 4.39
N ASN A 54 -4.61 -3.26 5.12
CA ASN A 54 -5.33 -2.77 6.28
C ASN A 54 -4.62 -3.02 7.62
N PHE A 55 -3.48 -3.74 7.62
CA PHE A 55 -2.77 -4.10 8.85
C PHE A 55 -1.34 -3.59 8.86
N ASP A 56 -0.89 -3.20 10.05
CA ASP A 56 0.47 -2.72 10.31
C ASP A 56 1.39 -3.84 10.80
N PHE A 57 0.80 -4.90 11.39
CA PHE A 57 1.47 -6.08 11.93
C PHE A 57 0.68 -7.36 11.67
N GLY A 58 1.39 -8.51 11.66
CA GLY A 58 0.80 -9.85 11.64
C GLY A 58 1.29 -10.69 12.82
N ILE A 59 0.38 -11.44 13.46
CA ILE A 59 0.69 -12.45 14.48
C ILE A 59 0.08 -13.77 14.04
N PHE A 60 0.88 -14.84 14.06
CA PHE A 60 0.42 -16.16 13.63
C PHE A 60 0.59 -17.17 14.75
N VAL A 61 -0.47 -17.91 15.03
CA VAL A 61 -0.46 -18.98 16.04
C VAL A 61 -0.07 -20.29 15.35
N PHE A 62 1.08 -20.80 15.69
CA PHE A 62 1.60 -22.07 15.19
C PHE A 62 1.34 -23.16 16.23
N LYS A 63 0.33 -23.97 15.97
CA LYS A 63 0.01 -25.15 16.75
C LYS A 63 0.23 -26.40 15.90
N PRO A 64 0.69 -27.52 16.47
CA PRO A 64 0.92 -28.76 15.74
C PRO A 64 -0.41 -29.48 15.47
N ASP A 65 -1.24 -28.92 14.58
CA ASP A 65 -2.59 -29.43 14.28
C ASP A 65 -2.60 -30.49 13.18
N ASP A 66 -1.55 -30.53 12.35
CA ASP A 66 -1.44 -31.46 11.23
C ASP A 66 -0.20 -32.37 11.37
N ILE A 67 -0.24 -33.52 10.69
CA ILE A 67 0.88 -34.47 10.60
C ILE A 67 1.30 -34.60 9.15
N THR A 68 2.55 -34.29 8.84
CA THR A 68 3.12 -34.47 7.51
C THR A 68 4.16 -35.62 7.52
N GLU A 69 4.12 -36.47 6.50
CA GLU A 69 5.11 -37.52 6.32
C GLU A 69 6.20 -37.04 5.34
N MET A 70 7.43 -36.84 5.84
CA MET A 70 8.56 -36.44 5.05
C MET A 70 9.71 -37.43 5.21
N ARG A 71 10.21 -37.98 4.11
CA ARG A 71 11.35 -38.92 4.13
C ARG A 71 11.14 -40.07 5.10
N ASN A 72 9.94 -40.68 5.09
CA ASN A 72 9.52 -41.78 5.98
C ASN A 72 9.51 -41.42 7.49
N LYS A 73 9.42 -40.14 7.84
CA LYS A 73 9.23 -39.69 9.22
C LYS A 73 7.92 -38.88 9.31
N LYS A 74 7.12 -39.23 10.32
CA LYS A 74 5.94 -38.43 10.68
C LYS A 74 6.37 -37.26 11.54
N LEU A 75 6.05 -36.04 11.12
CA LEU A 75 6.37 -34.79 11.79
C LEU A 75 5.11 -34.03 12.09
N ASN A 76 5.03 -33.44 13.26
CA ASN A 76 3.99 -32.47 13.59
C ASN A 76 4.24 -31.17 12.83
N THR A 77 3.23 -30.67 12.14
CA THR A 77 3.32 -29.47 11.32
C THR A 77 2.20 -28.48 11.66
N VAL A 78 2.42 -27.23 11.32
CA VAL A 78 1.38 -26.20 11.29
C VAL A 78 0.53 -26.41 10.05
N ARG A 79 -0.72 -26.00 10.10
CA ARG A 79 -1.61 -25.96 8.93
C ARG A 79 -1.03 -25.14 7.80
N ASP A 80 -1.01 -25.71 6.61
CA ASP A 80 -0.35 -25.10 5.43
C ASP A 80 -0.85 -23.67 5.15
N ASN A 81 -2.14 -23.40 5.31
CA ASN A 81 -2.70 -22.07 5.10
C ASN A 81 -2.07 -21.03 6.03
N VAL A 82 -1.84 -21.37 7.31
CA VAL A 82 -1.26 -20.43 8.29
C VAL A 82 0.18 -20.09 7.92
N ILE A 83 0.93 -21.06 7.38
CA ILE A 83 2.30 -20.83 6.88
C ILE A 83 2.27 -19.94 5.64
N PHE A 84 1.35 -20.19 4.71
CA PHE A 84 1.17 -19.39 3.51
C PHE A 84 0.82 -17.94 3.84
N GLU A 85 -0.14 -17.72 4.73
CA GLU A 85 -0.55 -16.40 5.22
C GLU A 85 0.63 -15.66 5.86
N LEU A 86 1.40 -16.33 6.74
CA LEU A 86 2.61 -15.74 7.34
C LEU A 86 3.60 -15.30 6.26
N GLY A 87 3.79 -16.11 5.21
CA GLY A 87 4.67 -15.78 4.09
C GLY A 87 4.22 -14.52 3.34
N LEU A 88 2.92 -14.36 3.06
CA LEU A 88 2.34 -13.18 2.44
C LEU A 88 2.54 -11.93 3.32
N PHE A 89 2.29 -12.03 4.62
CA PHE A 89 2.50 -10.93 5.56
C PHE A 89 3.99 -10.54 5.66
N ILE A 90 4.92 -11.50 5.67
CA ILE A 90 6.36 -11.20 5.64
C ILE A 90 6.75 -10.48 4.35
N GLY A 91 6.22 -10.91 3.20
CA GLY A 91 6.47 -10.27 1.91
C GLY A 91 5.99 -8.83 1.86
N LYS A 92 4.81 -8.54 2.43
CA LYS A 92 4.20 -7.20 2.42
C LYS A 92 4.76 -6.28 3.51
N LEU A 93 4.78 -6.73 4.75
CA LEU A 93 5.11 -5.90 5.93
C LEU A 93 6.60 -5.96 6.32
N GLY A 94 7.32 -6.94 5.82
CA GLY A 94 8.68 -7.25 6.22
C GLY A 94 8.74 -8.02 7.56
N LYS A 95 9.81 -8.79 7.73
CA LYS A 95 10.02 -9.70 8.87
C LYS A 95 10.04 -9.04 10.26
N LYS A 96 10.22 -7.73 10.35
CA LYS A 96 10.23 -7.00 11.64
C LYS A 96 8.83 -6.74 12.20
N ARG A 97 7.80 -6.87 11.37
CA ARG A 97 6.39 -6.59 11.71
C ARG A 97 5.51 -7.83 11.71
N VAL A 98 6.11 -9.01 11.52
CA VAL A 98 5.39 -10.29 11.51
C VAL A 98 5.98 -11.22 12.57
N PHE A 99 5.11 -11.75 13.43
CA PHE A 99 5.48 -12.59 14.56
C PHE A 99 4.74 -13.91 14.50
N PHE A 100 5.30 -14.96 15.05
CA PHE A 100 4.57 -16.19 15.30
C PHE A 100 4.89 -16.75 16.66
N VAL A 101 3.94 -17.49 17.23
CA VAL A 101 4.04 -18.06 18.57
C VAL A 101 3.82 -19.58 18.51
N VAL A 102 4.61 -20.32 19.28
CA VAL A 102 4.56 -21.79 19.37
C VAL A 102 4.42 -22.25 20.82
N PRO A 103 3.78 -23.42 21.07
CA PRO A 103 3.73 -24.00 22.42
C PRO A 103 5.12 -24.52 22.85
N ASN A 104 5.40 -24.49 24.15
CA ASN A 104 6.65 -24.98 24.72
C ASN A 104 6.80 -26.51 24.65
N SER A 105 5.67 -27.25 24.70
CA SER A 105 5.67 -28.72 24.71
C SER A 105 6.08 -29.36 23.42
N THR A 106 6.15 -28.61 22.32
CA THR A 106 6.38 -29.15 20.97
C THR A 106 7.83 -29.55 20.79
N LYS A 107 8.13 -30.83 21.01
CA LYS A 107 9.36 -31.49 20.56
C LYS A 107 9.13 -31.94 19.12
N GLU A 108 10.08 -31.71 18.21
CA GLU A 108 10.03 -32.16 16.81
C GLU A 108 8.93 -31.46 15.96
N PHE A 109 8.83 -30.15 16.10
CA PHE A 109 7.96 -29.32 15.29
C PHE A 109 8.66 -28.96 13.99
N HIS A 110 8.08 -29.38 12.86
CA HIS A 110 8.63 -29.05 11.56
C HIS A 110 8.23 -27.65 11.14
N LEU A 111 9.20 -26.76 11.07
CA LEU A 111 9.06 -25.44 10.46
C LEU A 111 9.81 -25.40 9.13
N PRO A 112 9.29 -24.71 8.11
CA PRO A 112 10.05 -24.45 6.89
C PRO A 112 11.43 -23.89 7.20
N THR A 113 12.46 -24.38 6.52
CA THR A 113 13.87 -23.99 6.76
C THR A 113 14.11 -22.51 6.56
N ASP A 114 13.31 -21.84 5.70
CA ASP A 114 13.41 -20.43 5.40
C ASP A 114 12.88 -19.53 6.55
N LEU A 115 12.12 -20.09 7.47
CA LEU A 115 11.74 -19.46 8.73
C LEU A 115 12.85 -19.62 9.82
N ILE A 116 13.90 -20.41 9.57
CA ILE A 116 15.06 -20.54 10.45
C ILE A 116 15.82 -19.19 10.42
N GLY A 117 15.65 -18.38 11.44
CA GLY A 117 16.22 -17.03 11.52
C GLY A 117 15.19 -16.01 12.02
N VAL A 118 13.92 -16.39 12.06
CA VAL A 118 12.88 -15.66 12.79
C VAL A 118 12.65 -16.40 14.11
N THR A 119 13.03 -15.78 15.22
CA THR A 119 12.85 -16.39 16.55
C THR A 119 11.37 -16.44 16.91
N PRO A 120 10.78 -17.63 17.12
CA PRO A 120 9.39 -17.74 17.52
C PRO A 120 9.16 -17.19 18.94
N GLY A 121 8.01 -16.59 19.16
CA GLY A 121 7.48 -16.44 20.49
C GLY A 121 7.11 -17.81 21.07
N LYS A 122 7.19 -17.96 22.38
CA LYS A 122 6.82 -19.22 23.06
C LYS A 122 5.81 -18.96 24.16
N TYR A 123 4.90 -19.91 24.39
CA TYR A 123 3.97 -19.89 25.51
C TYR A 123 3.94 -21.25 26.21
N ASN A 124 3.66 -21.22 27.52
CA ASN A 124 3.55 -22.45 28.31
C ASN A 124 2.14 -23.03 28.18
N ASP A 125 1.98 -24.03 27.34
CA ASP A 125 0.73 -24.76 27.07
C ASP A 125 0.39 -25.82 28.11
N SER A 126 1.29 -26.05 29.09
CA SER A 126 1.13 -27.04 30.18
C SER A 126 1.12 -26.38 31.56
N ARG A 127 0.60 -25.16 31.68
CA ARG A 127 0.42 -24.49 32.98
C ARG A 127 -0.58 -25.25 33.85
N GLU A 128 -0.21 -25.49 35.10
CA GLU A 128 -1.06 -26.22 36.05
C GLU A 128 -2.40 -25.54 36.33
N ASP A 129 -2.45 -24.21 36.29
CA ASP A 129 -3.66 -23.40 36.49
C ASP A 129 -4.51 -23.23 35.23
N GLY A 130 -4.08 -23.76 34.06
CA GLY A 130 -4.76 -23.62 32.80
C GLY A 130 -4.92 -22.19 32.28
N ASN A 131 -4.27 -21.21 32.90
CA ASN A 131 -4.44 -19.79 32.55
C ASN A 131 -3.66 -19.42 31.30
N LEU A 132 -4.34 -19.54 30.14
CA LEU A 132 -3.80 -19.26 28.83
C LEU A 132 -3.40 -17.77 28.67
N LYS A 133 -4.18 -16.85 29.26
CA LYS A 133 -3.89 -15.41 29.21
C LYS A 133 -2.55 -15.06 29.87
N ALA A 134 -2.28 -15.67 31.04
CA ALA A 134 -1.00 -15.52 31.73
C ALA A 134 0.14 -16.21 30.98
N SER A 135 -0.14 -17.34 30.33
CA SER A 135 0.83 -18.07 29.51
C SER A 135 1.34 -17.28 28.32
N LEU A 136 0.45 -16.57 27.63
CA LEU A 136 0.76 -15.72 26.46
C LEU A 136 1.31 -14.35 26.84
N GLY A 137 1.22 -13.95 28.10
CA GLY A 137 1.66 -12.64 28.57
C GLY A 137 3.11 -12.27 28.18
N PRO A 138 4.11 -13.14 28.36
CA PRO A 138 5.50 -12.87 27.96
C PRO A 138 5.66 -12.57 26.47
N PHE A 139 5.01 -13.35 25.61
CA PHE A 139 4.98 -13.11 24.15
C PHE A 139 4.32 -11.76 23.81
N CYS A 140 3.13 -11.51 24.34
CA CYS A 140 2.42 -10.25 24.10
C CYS A 140 3.21 -9.04 24.59
N ASN A 141 3.98 -9.15 25.67
CA ASN A 141 4.87 -8.09 26.15
C ASN A 141 6.01 -7.79 25.17
N GLN A 142 6.55 -8.81 24.50
CA GLN A 142 7.56 -8.60 23.45
C GLN A 142 6.95 -7.88 22.25
N VAL A 143 5.75 -8.27 21.84
CA VAL A 143 5.00 -7.59 20.77
C VAL A 143 4.74 -6.12 21.14
N ARG A 144 4.26 -5.82 22.36
CA ARG A 144 4.03 -4.43 22.84
C ARG A 144 5.26 -3.54 22.70
N LYS A 145 6.44 -4.07 23.00
CA LYS A 145 7.69 -3.30 22.81
C LYS A 145 7.91 -2.91 21.35
N LYS A 146 7.58 -3.81 20.40
CA LYS A 146 7.69 -3.53 18.97
C LYS A 146 6.63 -2.53 18.49
N LEU A 147 5.39 -2.65 18.99
CA LEU A 147 4.32 -1.69 18.70
C LEU A 147 4.69 -0.27 19.18
N LYS A 148 5.24 -0.13 20.38
CA LYS A 148 5.69 1.17 20.89
C LYS A 148 6.81 1.77 20.03
N GLY A 149 7.77 0.95 19.59
CA GLY A 149 8.83 1.41 18.68
C GLY A 149 8.26 1.92 17.36
N PHE A 150 7.34 1.20 16.75
CA PHE A 150 6.67 1.60 15.51
C PHE A 150 5.88 2.92 15.64
N VAL A 151 5.12 3.07 16.73
CA VAL A 151 4.39 4.32 17.01
C VAL A 151 5.37 5.49 17.18
N LEU A 152 6.48 5.27 17.90
CA LEU A 152 7.49 6.29 18.09
C LEU A 152 8.20 6.68 16.78
N GLU A 153 8.56 5.70 15.94
CA GLU A 153 9.15 5.96 14.60
C GLU A 153 8.19 6.82 13.76
N ASN A 154 6.91 6.47 13.70
CA ASN A 154 5.92 7.25 12.96
C ASN A 154 5.72 8.67 13.52
N LEU A 155 5.78 8.85 14.86
CA LEU A 155 5.70 10.18 15.49
C LEU A 155 6.95 11.02 15.16
N LEU A 156 8.14 10.42 15.19
CA LEU A 156 9.38 11.10 14.83
C LEU A 156 9.41 11.52 13.34
N ASP A 157 8.85 10.69 12.45
CA ASP A 157 8.71 11.06 11.04
C ASP A 157 7.75 12.23 10.85
N LEU A 158 6.64 12.26 11.60
CA LEU A 158 5.71 13.41 11.61
C LEU A 158 6.35 14.67 12.20
N GLU A 159 7.15 14.55 13.26
CA GLU A 159 7.89 15.67 13.84
C GLU A 159 8.95 16.20 12.86
N ASN A 160 9.69 15.30 12.18
CA ASN A 160 10.66 15.68 11.16
C ASN A 160 10.00 16.38 9.95
N GLU A 161 8.83 15.92 9.53
CA GLU A 161 8.05 16.63 8.51
C GLU A 161 7.59 18.01 8.99
N ASN A 162 7.11 18.11 10.22
CA ASN A 162 6.69 19.39 10.80
C ASN A 162 7.86 20.37 10.97
N GLU A 163 9.05 19.89 11.32
CA GLU A 163 10.27 20.72 11.36
C GLU A 163 10.67 21.24 9.97
N LYS A 164 10.59 20.38 8.94
CA LYS A 164 10.81 20.81 7.55
C LYS A 164 9.78 21.85 7.12
N VAL A 165 8.51 21.67 7.45
CA VAL A 165 7.43 22.62 7.16
C VAL A 165 7.70 23.98 7.83
N LYS A 166 8.06 23.97 9.12
CA LYS A 166 8.42 25.18 9.86
C LYS A 166 9.62 25.90 9.25
N LYS A 167 10.66 25.13 8.85
CA LYS A 167 11.85 25.67 8.22
C LYS A 167 11.51 26.37 6.90
N ILE A 168 10.71 25.72 6.04
CA ILE A 168 10.25 26.29 4.77
C ILE A 168 9.44 27.59 5.03
N ALA A 169 8.50 27.56 5.99
CA ALA A 169 7.68 28.72 6.31
C ALA A 169 8.51 29.91 6.85
N LEU A 170 9.58 29.65 7.61
CA LEU A 170 10.48 30.67 8.13
C LEU A 170 11.45 31.22 7.07
N GLU A 171 12.01 30.36 6.22
CA GLU A 171 12.99 30.75 5.19
C GLU A 171 12.31 31.37 3.95
N LYS A 172 11.07 31.01 3.67
CA LYS A 172 10.27 31.43 2.51
C LYS A 172 9.00 32.14 2.95
N ALA A 173 9.15 33.15 3.81
CA ALA A 173 8.03 33.85 4.46
C ALA A 173 6.92 34.26 3.48
N ASP A 174 7.30 34.68 2.25
CA ASP A 174 6.37 34.92 1.15
C ASP A 174 6.28 33.66 0.27
N TYR A 175 5.05 33.20 -0.01
CA TYR A 175 4.78 32.08 -0.92
C TYR A 175 5.25 30.71 -0.41
N TRP A 176 5.42 30.50 0.90
CA TRP A 176 5.87 29.26 1.52
C TRP A 176 4.95 28.07 1.17
N GLU A 177 3.68 28.30 0.95
CA GLU A 177 2.69 27.29 0.57
C GLU A 177 3.07 26.56 -0.73
N PHE A 178 3.56 27.30 -1.71
CA PHE A 178 3.97 26.77 -3.00
C PHE A 178 5.27 25.97 -2.90
N PHE A 179 6.22 26.46 -2.10
CA PHE A 179 7.46 25.71 -1.84
C PHE A 179 7.19 24.43 -1.04
N LEU A 180 6.31 24.48 -0.05
CA LEU A 180 5.88 23.31 0.69
C LEU A 180 5.25 22.27 -0.25
N SER A 181 4.32 22.68 -1.11
CA SER A 181 3.68 21.80 -2.09
C SER A 181 4.69 21.17 -3.04
N SER A 182 5.66 21.95 -3.52
CA SER A 182 6.75 21.46 -4.37
C SER A 182 7.56 20.36 -3.68
N GLU A 183 8.01 20.60 -2.44
CA GLU A 183 8.82 19.64 -1.69
C GLU A 183 8.04 18.36 -1.32
N LEU A 184 6.79 18.51 -0.90
CA LEU A 184 5.93 17.37 -0.61
C LEU A 184 5.69 16.51 -1.85
N LEU A 185 5.36 17.12 -3.00
CA LEU A 185 5.16 16.39 -4.25
C LEU A 185 6.42 15.67 -4.70
N LYS A 186 7.59 16.31 -4.69
CA LYS A 186 8.88 15.66 -5.00
C LYS A 186 9.13 14.44 -4.11
N SER A 187 8.83 14.58 -2.82
CA SER A 187 9.03 13.50 -1.85
C SER A 187 8.08 12.33 -2.09
N ARG A 188 6.78 12.60 -2.28
CA ARG A 188 5.75 11.56 -2.47
C ARG A 188 5.89 10.82 -3.81
N LEU A 189 6.15 11.54 -4.89
CA LEU A 189 6.26 10.96 -6.23
C LEU A 189 7.55 10.16 -6.46
N LYS A 190 8.52 10.24 -5.55
CA LYS A 190 9.80 9.54 -5.69
C LYS A 190 9.63 8.02 -5.85
N ASP A 191 8.77 7.41 -5.05
CA ASP A 191 8.53 5.96 -5.10
C ASP A 191 7.74 5.57 -6.36
N VAL A 192 6.76 6.36 -6.76
CA VAL A 192 6.00 6.16 -8.01
C VAL A 192 6.96 6.18 -9.20
N ASN A 193 7.85 7.17 -9.27
CA ASN A 193 8.81 7.32 -10.36
C ASN A 193 9.79 6.14 -10.42
N ARG A 194 10.32 5.71 -9.25
CA ARG A 194 11.21 4.55 -9.17
C ARG A 194 10.51 3.28 -9.65
N ASN A 195 9.29 3.03 -9.17
CA ASN A 195 8.54 1.84 -9.53
C ASN A 195 8.16 1.84 -11.03
N TYR A 196 7.90 3.02 -11.61
CA TYR A 196 7.67 3.15 -13.04
C TYR A 196 8.92 2.83 -13.86
N GLU A 197 10.10 3.31 -13.42
CA GLU A 197 11.38 2.96 -14.05
C GLU A 197 11.66 1.44 -13.97
N GLU A 198 11.34 0.80 -12.85
CA GLU A 198 11.46 -0.65 -12.68
C GLU A 198 10.54 -1.41 -13.64
N LEU A 199 9.32 -0.91 -13.86
CA LEU A 199 8.38 -1.46 -14.83
C LEU A 199 8.93 -1.35 -16.25
N GLU A 200 9.42 -0.18 -16.67
CA GLU A 200 10.01 0.04 -17.99
C GLU A 200 11.24 -0.84 -18.27
N LYS A 201 12.01 -1.14 -17.23
CA LYS A 201 13.16 -2.04 -17.31
C LYS A 201 12.77 -3.53 -17.32
N GLY A 202 11.48 -3.86 -17.23
CA GLY A 202 10.99 -5.24 -17.17
C GLY A 202 11.36 -5.97 -15.86
N LEU A 203 11.64 -5.24 -14.79
CA LEU A 203 12.03 -5.81 -13.49
C LEU A 203 10.82 -6.20 -12.62
N VAL A 204 9.61 -5.91 -13.07
CA VAL A 204 8.37 -6.19 -12.35
C VAL A 204 7.70 -7.40 -12.97
N PHE A 205 7.50 -8.45 -12.19
CA PHE A 205 6.76 -9.63 -12.61
C PHE A 205 5.26 -9.40 -12.43
N GLN A 206 4.51 -9.47 -13.54
CA GLN A 206 3.05 -9.36 -13.56
C GLN A 206 2.43 -10.75 -13.73
N LYS A 207 1.29 -10.97 -13.05
CA LYS A 207 0.45 -12.13 -13.34
C LYS A 207 -0.20 -11.92 -14.71
N SER A 208 0.09 -12.80 -15.64
CA SER A 208 -0.54 -12.74 -16.96
C SER A 208 -2.02 -13.13 -16.88
N LYS A 209 -2.89 -12.32 -17.49
CA LYS A 209 -4.33 -12.55 -17.58
C LYS A 209 -4.72 -12.58 -19.05
N SER A 210 -5.27 -13.70 -19.49
CA SER A 210 -5.72 -13.88 -20.87
C SER A 210 -7.20 -13.56 -20.99
N TYR A 211 -7.56 -12.86 -22.05
CA TYR A 211 -8.92 -12.52 -22.39
C TYR A 211 -9.27 -12.99 -23.81
N ASP A 212 -10.54 -13.33 -24.03
CA ASP A 212 -11.15 -13.35 -25.35
C ASP A 212 -11.55 -11.92 -25.77
N ILE A 213 -12.12 -11.78 -27.00
CA ILE A 213 -12.47 -10.47 -27.54
C ILE A 213 -13.49 -9.74 -26.66
N ASP A 214 -14.55 -10.44 -26.23
CA ASP A 214 -15.60 -9.83 -25.42
C ASP A 214 -15.07 -9.43 -24.04
N GLY A 215 -14.32 -10.31 -23.39
CA GLY A 215 -13.70 -10.05 -22.10
C GLY A 215 -12.68 -8.90 -22.15
N PHE A 216 -11.90 -8.77 -23.25
CA PHE A 216 -11.00 -7.64 -23.42
C PHE A 216 -11.77 -6.33 -23.62
N CYS A 217 -12.84 -6.33 -24.43
CA CYS A 217 -13.67 -5.14 -24.65
C CYS A 217 -14.35 -4.68 -23.36
N GLU A 218 -14.81 -5.62 -22.52
CA GLU A 218 -15.37 -5.31 -21.20
C GLU A 218 -14.30 -4.71 -20.27
N TRP A 219 -13.14 -5.35 -20.18
CA TRP A 219 -12.00 -4.84 -19.42
C TRP A 219 -11.61 -3.43 -19.89
N PHE A 220 -11.49 -3.22 -21.21
CA PHE A 220 -11.15 -1.91 -21.79
C PHE A 220 -12.15 -0.83 -21.39
N SER A 221 -13.45 -1.14 -21.49
CA SER A 221 -14.52 -0.19 -21.11
C SER A 221 -14.42 0.20 -19.64
N ASN A 222 -14.30 -0.78 -18.75
CA ASN A 222 -14.22 -0.57 -17.31
C ASN A 222 -12.93 0.17 -16.93
N SER A 223 -11.81 -0.26 -17.47
CA SER A 223 -10.48 0.29 -17.23
C SER A 223 -10.36 1.74 -17.70
N THR A 224 -10.98 2.07 -18.86
CA THR A 224 -11.03 3.45 -19.36
C THR A 224 -11.89 4.34 -18.46
N GLN A 225 -13.00 3.84 -17.94
CA GLN A 225 -13.83 4.58 -16.97
C GLN A 225 -13.07 4.87 -15.67
N ASP A 226 -12.34 3.89 -15.16
CA ASP A 226 -11.49 4.08 -13.97
C ASP A 226 -10.39 5.09 -14.22
N PHE A 227 -9.75 5.05 -15.38
CA PHE A 227 -8.74 6.04 -15.78
C PHE A 227 -9.33 7.46 -15.80
N ILE A 228 -10.50 7.66 -16.44
CA ILE A 228 -11.21 8.94 -16.45
C ILE A 228 -11.55 9.41 -15.04
N ARG A 229 -12.00 8.50 -14.18
CA ARG A 229 -12.31 8.78 -12.78
C ARG A 229 -11.06 9.25 -12.01
N LEU A 230 -9.91 8.59 -12.20
CA LEU A 230 -8.65 8.99 -11.58
C LEU A 230 -8.23 10.40 -12.01
N ILE A 231 -8.36 10.74 -13.29
CA ILE A 231 -8.10 12.09 -13.80
C ILE A 231 -9.06 13.14 -13.16
N SER A 232 -10.33 12.78 -12.98
CA SER A 232 -11.30 13.65 -12.31
C SER A 232 -10.94 13.90 -10.83
N ILE A 233 -10.52 12.86 -10.12
CA ILE A 233 -10.05 12.97 -8.72
C ILE A 233 -8.80 13.87 -8.66
N PHE A 234 -7.85 13.65 -9.57
CA PHE A 234 -6.66 14.50 -9.68
C PHE A 234 -7.02 15.97 -9.89
N LYS A 235 -7.87 16.26 -10.88
CA LYS A 235 -8.30 17.64 -11.16
C LYS A 235 -8.93 18.29 -9.94
N LYS A 236 -9.80 17.59 -9.24
CA LYS A 236 -10.41 18.09 -8.01
C LYS A 236 -9.37 18.37 -6.92
N ALA A 237 -8.44 17.44 -6.69
CA ALA A 237 -7.39 17.63 -5.69
C ALA A 237 -6.47 18.82 -6.05
N PHE A 238 -6.15 18.96 -7.32
CA PHE A 238 -5.22 19.97 -7.82
C PHE A 238 -5.87 21.37 -7.98
N GLU A 239 -6.99 21.45 -8.73
CA GLU A 239 -7.59 22.71 -9.13
C GLU A 239 -8.50 23.32 -8.03
N VAL A 240 -9.02 22.50 -7.13
CA VAL A 240 -9.94 22.94 -6.10
C VAL A 240 -9.32 22.86 -4.70
N GLU A 241 -8.90 21.66 -4.28
CA GLU A 241 -8.49 21.46 -2.90
C GLU A 241 -7.12 22.11 -2.61
N LEU A 242 -6.14 21.93 -3.49
CA LEU A 242 -4.82 22.52 -3.30
C LEU A 242 -4.84 24.06 -3.41
N ILE A 243 -5.58 24.58 -4.38
CA ILE A 243 -5.73 26.05 -4.54
C ILE A 243 -6.40 26.65 -3.32
N LYS A 244 -7.49 26.04 -2.83
CA LYS A 244 -8.15 26.48 -1.61
C LYS A 244 -7.23 26.42 -0.39
N ALA A 245 -6.38 25.39 -0.32
CA ALA A 245 -5.44 25.22 0.78
C ALA A 245 -4.35 26.29 0.83
N TYR A 246 -4.04 26.93 -0.30
CA TYR A 246 -3.09 28.08 -0.34
C TYR A 246 -3.64 29.35 0.32
N GLY A 247 -4.95 29.42 0.54
CA GLY A 247 -5.60 30.60 1.14
C GLY A 247 -5.83 31.74 0.16
N GLU A 248 -6.52 32.77 0.65
CA GLU A 248 -6.76 34.01 -0.08
C GLU A 248 -5.52 34.93 -0.01
N PRO A 249 -5.30 35.84 -0.96
CA PRO A 249 -4.17 36.78 -0.90
C PRO A 249 -4.10 37.53 0.43
N GLY A 250 -2.97 37.39 1.12
CA GLY A 250 -2.75 37.97 2.45
C GLY A 250 -3.24 37.13 3.63
N VAL A 251 -3.78 35.96 3.38
CA VAL A 251 -4.18 34.98 4.40
C VAL A 251 -3.28 33.74 4.27
N ALA A 252 -2.62 33.35 5.35
CA ALA A 252 -1.75 32.17 5.34
C ALA A 252 -2.54 30.90 4.98
N GLY A 253 -1.95 30.05 4.15
CA GLY A 253 -2.50 28.79 3.75
C GLY A 253 -2.57 27.76 4.89
N ASN A 254 -3.28 26.67 4.64
CA ASN A 254 -3.46 25.59 5.61
C ASN A 254 -2.55 24.40 5.29
N VAL A 255 -1.54 24.19 6.13
CA VAL A 255 -0.57 23.09 5.99
C VAL A 255 -1.23 21.72 5.87
N PHE A 256 -2.26 21.43 6.70
CA PHE A 256 -2.92 20.13 6.70
C PHE A 256 -3.72 19.89 5.41
N GLU A 257 -4.38 20.92 4.89
CA GLU A 257 -5.13 20.85 3.63
C GLU A 257 -4.17 20.71 2.45
N ILE A 258 -3.02 21.42 2.45
CA ILE A 258 -1.95 21.23 1.44
C ILE A 258 -1.45 19.80 1.44
N LYS A 259 -1.09 19.26 2.62
CA LYS A 259 -0.66 17.86 2.72
C LYS A 259 -1.73 16.90 2.23
N SER A 260 -2.97 17.09 2.64
CA SER A 260 -4.10 16.22 2.22
C SER A 260 -4.29 16.22 0.70
N ALA A 261 -4.20 17.39 0.06
CA ALA A 261 -4.32 17.49 -1.39
C ALA A 261 -3.15 16.82 -2.11
N VAL A 262 -1.92 17.00 -1.62
CA VAL A 262 -0.72 16.34 -2.15
C VAL A 262 -0.79 14.82 -1.98
N ASP A 263 -1.23 14.32 -0.83
CA ASP A 263 -1.37 12.88 -0.58
C ASP A 263 -2.45 12.25 -1.50
N LYS A 264 -3.51 12.98 -1.85
CA LYS A 264 -4.48 12.54 -2.87
C LYS A 264 -3.87 12.46 -4.26
N ILE A 265 -3.06 13.45 -4.64
CA ILE A 265 -2.34 13.44 -5.92
C ILE A 265 -1.40 12.24 -6.00
N ASP A 266 -0.65 11.96 -4.94
CA ASP A 266 0.22 10.77 -4.84
C ASP A 266 -0.58 9.47 -4.96
N SER A 267 -1.73 9.37 -4.28
CA SER A 267 -2.61 8.21 -4.39
C SER A 267 -3.09 7.99 -5.82
N VAL A 268 -3.48 9.05 -6.53
CA VAL A 268 -3.86 8.94 -7.95
C VAL A 268 -2.69 8.45 -8.80
N CYS A 269 -1.48 8.94 -8.57
CA CYS A 269 -0.30 8.47 -9.31
C CYS A 269 0.01 6.99 -9.06
N LYS A 270 -0.21 6.51 -7.83
CA LYS A 270 -0.08 5.09 -7.49
C LYS A 270 -1.12 4.23 -8.19
N GLU A 271 -2.37 4.67 -8.24
CA GLU A 271 -3.44 3.96 -8.96
C GLU A 271 -3.20 3.97 -10.47
N LEU A 272 -2.72 5.07 -11.05
CA LEU A 272 -2.30 5.12 -12.46
C LEU A 272 -1.17 4.15 -12.78
N LEU A 273 -0.20 4.01 -11.86
CA LEU A 273 0.87 3.03 -12.00
C LEU A 273 0.34 1.59 -11.87
N ALA A 274 -0.59 1.33 -10.95
CA ALA A 274 -1.25 0.04 -10.80
C ALA A 274 -2.04 -0.34 -12.06
N TRP A 275 -2.72 0.63 -12.67
CA TRP A 275 -3.41 0.47 -13.95
C TRP A 275 -2.43 0.07 -15.08
N GLU A 276 -1.25 0.70 -15.15
CA GLU A 276 -0.22 0.34 -16.13
C GLU A 276 0.34 -1.07 -15.88
N TYR A 277 0.49 -1.46 -14.62
CA TYR A 277 0.88 -2.81 -14.24
C TYR A 277 -0.14 -3.85 -14.76
N GLU A 278 -1.43 -3.60 -14.55
CA GLU A 278 -2.48 -4.48 -15.05
C GLU A 278 -2.42 -4.59 -16.58
N LEU A 279 -2.36 -3.47 -17.28
CA LEU A 279 -2.26 -3.42 -18.76
C LEU A 279 -1.09 -4.25 -19.29
N GLN A 280 0.09 -4.12 -18.68
CA GLN A 280 1.28 -4.87 -19.12
C GLN A 280 1.19 -6.37 -18.81
N GLY A 281 0.36 -6.79 -17.85
CA GLY A 281 0.07 -8.19 -17.53
C GLY A 281 -0.95 -8.84 -18.46
N LEU A 282 -1.63 -8.08 -19.35
CA LEU A 282 -2.65 -8.63 -20.24
C LEU A 282 -2.05 -9.46 -21.37
N ILE A 283 -2.74 -10.55 -21.68
CA ILE A 283 -2.56 -11.31 -22.92
C ILE A 283 -3.84 -11.07 -23.74
N PRO A 284 -3.85 -10.05 -24.61
CA PRO A 284 -4.99 -9.73 -25.45
C PRO A 284 -5.18 -10.77 -26.56
N PRO A 285 -6.40 -10.94 -27.12
CA PRO A 285 -6.59 -11.71 -28.34
C PRO A 285 -5.82 -11.08 -29.51
N GLU A 286 -5.55 -11.87 -30.56
CA GLU A 286 -4.68 -11.47 -31.67
C GLU A 286 -5.14 -10.16 -32.33
N GLU A 287 -6.46 -10.01 -32.52
CA GLU A 287 -7.11 -8.88 -33.17
C GLU A 287 -6.97 -7.57 -32.36
N LEU A 288 -6.71 -7.67 -31.05
CA LEU A 288 -6.64 -6.53 -30.11
C LEU A 288 -5.22 -6.27 -29.59
N LYS A 289 -4.22 -7.01 -30.06
CA LYS A 289 -2.81 -6.81 -29.65
C LYS A 289 -2.31 -5.40 -29.96
N GLU A 290 -2.63 -4.88 -31.16
CA GLU A 290 -2.25 -3.51 -31.54
C GLU A 290 -2.86 -2.49 -30.58
N ALA A 291 -4.15 -2.62 -30.25
CA ALA A 291 -4.82 -1.71 -29.31
C ALA A 291 -4.16 -1.75 -27.92
N ALA A 292 -3.88 -2.93 -27.37
CA ALA A 292 -3.22 -3.07 -26.09
C ALA A 292 -1.82 -2.44 -26.07
N GLU A 293 -1.02 -2.63 -27.12
CA GLU A 293 0.31 -2.01 -27.23
C GLU A 293 0.22 -0.47 -27.32
N LEU A 294 -0.76 0.07 -28.04
CA LEU A 294 -0.97 1.51 -28.18
C LEU A 294 -1.42 2.20 -26.90
N MET A 295 -1.99 1.45 -25.92
CA MET A 295 -2.39 1.98 -24.61
C MET A 295 -1.21 2.09 -23.64
N LYS A 296 -0.14 1.34 -23.83
CA LYS A 296 1.02 1.37 -22.95
C LYS A 296 1.60 2.77 -22.85
N GLY A 297 1.87 3.19 -21.62
CA GLY A 297 2.41 4.51 -21.32
C GLY A 297 1.37 5.62 -21.17
N TRP A 298 0.06 5.35 -21.23
CA TRP A 298 -0.96 6.36 -20.95
C TRP A 298 -0.82 6.95 -19.55
N SER A 299 -0.62 6.10 -18.56
CA SER A 299 -0.39 6.53 -17.18
C SER A 299 0.90 7.36 -17.06
N LYS A 300 1.94 7.01 -17.81
CA LYS A 300 3.21 7.75 -17.81
C LYS A 300 3.03 9.20 -18.24
N VAL A 301 2.29 9.44 -19.29
CA VAL A 301 2.03 10.80 -19.79
C VAL A 301 1.43 11.69 -18.70
N ILE A 302 0.51 11.15 -17.89
CA ILE A 302 -0.11 11.86 -16.79
C ILE A 302 0.89 12.06 -15.62
N ILE A 303 1.57 11.00 -15.22
CA ILE A 303 2.56 11.03 -14.13
C ILE A 303 3.71 12.02 -14.47
N ASP A 304 4.21 12.00 -15.69
CA ASP A 304 5.27 12.92 -16.14
C ASP A 304 4.78 14.37 -16.15
N THR A 305 3.53 14.61 -16.51
CA THR A 305 2.91 15.93 -16.45
C THR A 305 2.82 16.42 -15.00
N ILE A 306 2.41 15.54 -14.07
CA ILE A 306 2.37 15.85 -12.64
C ILE A 306 3.78 16.12 -12.08
N ASN A 307 4.79 15.36 -12.51
CA ASN A 307 6.20 15.55 -12.13
C ASN A 307 6.80 16.89 -12.56
N GLN A 308 6.23 17.53 -13.59
CA GLN A 308 6.65 18.86 -14.01
C GLN A 308 6.17 19.98 -13.06
N PHE A 309 5.08 19.71 -12.31
CA PHE A 309 4.45 20.73 -11.49
C PHE A 309 5.35 21.27 -10.37
N PRO A 310 6.07 20.46 -9.57
CA PRO A 310 7.02 20.96 -8.59
C PRO A 310 8.09 21.88 -9.21
N LYS A 311 8.59 21.54 -10.39
CA LYS A 311 9.58 22.36 -11.09
C LYS A 311 8.98 23.70 -11.56
N LYS A 312 7.73 23.68 -12.05
CA LYS A 312 7.00 24.89 -12.42
C LYS A 312 6.77 25.81 -11.20
N LEU A 313 6.39 25.22 -10.05
CA LEU A 313 6.26 25.99 -8.79
C LEU A 313 7.57 26.67 -8.42
N ASP A 314 8.67 25.92 -8.36
CA ASP A 314 10.00 26.45 -7.98
C ASP A 314 10.46 27.57 -8.92
N GLN A 315 10.22 27.44 -10.23
CA GLN A 315 10.58 28.44 -11.22
C GLN A 315 9.70 29.68 -11.10
N THR A 316 8.40 29.48 -10.98
CA THR A 316 7.41 30.57 -10.93
C THR A 316 7.61 31.44 -9.69
N PHE A 317 7.83 30.84 -8.54
CA PHE A 317 8.05 31.54 -7.27
C PHE A 317 9.54 31.75 -6.96
N SER A 318 10.41 31.66 -7.96
CA SER A 318 11.82 32.03 -7.78
C SER A 318 11.98 33.54 -7.52
N PRO A 319 12.98 33.97 -6.73
CA PRO A 319 13.23 35.40 -6.46
C PRO A 319 13.35 36.23 -7.73
N GLU A 320 13.93 35.67 -8.79
CA GLU A 320 14.13 36.34 -10.08
C GLU A 320 12.80 36.61 -10.80
N ASN A 321 11.85 35.68 -10.73
CA ASN A 321 10.55 35.83 -11.36
C ASN A 321 9.62 36.71 -10.53
N LEU A 322 9.66 36.60 -9.22
CA LEU A 322 8.90 37.47 -8.31
C LEU A 322 9.32 38.94 -8.43
N ALA A 323 10.61 39.21 -8.65
CA ALA A 323 11.10 40.57 -8.86
C ALA A 323 10.59 41.25 -10.15
N LYS A 324 10.12 40.47 -11.13
CA LYS A 324 9.56 41.02 -12.38
C LYS A 324 8.16 41.61 -12.20
N GLY A 325 7.44 41.21 -11.13
CA GLY A 325 6.05 41.60 -10.89
C GLY A 325 5.09 41.06 -11.96
N GLY A 326 3.81 41.23 -11.72
CA GLY A 326 2.74 40.83 -12.65
C GLY A 326 1.92 39.63 -12.13
N ASP A 327 0.90 39.27 -12.89
CA ASP A 327 0.01 38.14 -12.56
C ASP A 327 0.74 36.82 -12.75
N ILE A 328 0.70 35.97 -11.74
CA ILE A 328 1.28 34.63 -11.77
C ILE A 328 0.19 33.66 -12.25
N LYS A 329 0.41 33.03 -13.41
CA LYS A 329 -0.43 31.97 -13.94
C LYS A 329 0.28 30.63 -13.81
N LEU A 330 -0.34 29.70 -13.12
CA LEU A 330 0.08 28.29 -13.04
C LEU A 330 -0.90 27.45 -13.85
N GLU A 331 -0.47 27.00 -15.01
CA GLU A 331 -1.26 26.13 -15.87
C GLU A 331 -0.59 24.76 -15.94
N LEU A 332 -1.38 23.71 -15.72
CA LEU A 332 -0.99 22.33 -15.96
C LEU A 332 -1.92 21.74 -17.02
N THR A 333 -1.38 21.56 -18.22
CA THR A 333 -2.14 21.00 -19.33
C THR A 333 -1.84 19.52 -19.47
N PHE A 334 -2.87 18.71 -19.42
CA PHE A 334 -2.76 17.28 -19.66
C PHE A 334 -3.01 17.01 -21.15
N PRO A 335 -2.05 16.41 -21.85
CA PRO A 335 -2.31 15.96 -23.22
C PRO A 335 -3.33 14.82 -23.21
N PRO A 336 -4.12 14.67 -24.29
CA PRO A 336 -4.98 13.51 -24.43
C PRO A 336 -4.14 12.22 -24.45
N PRO A 337 -4.73 11.07 -24.05
CA PRO A 337 -4.04 9.79 -24.16
C PRO A 337 -3.57 9.56 -25.60
N PRO A 338 -2.29 9.22 -25.82
CA PRO A 338 -1.76 9.01 -27.15
C PRO A 338 -2.49 7.87 -27.86
N ASN A 339 -2.63 7.98 -29.17
CA ASN A 339 -3.25 6.96 -30.03
C ASN A 339 -4.73 6.62 -29.71
N SER A 340 -5.42 7.42 -28.92
CA SER A 340 -6.81 7.13 -28.50
C SER A 340 -7.76 6.96 -29.69
N GLU A 341 -7.64 7.76 -30.76
CA GLU A 341 -8.45 7.63 -31.97
C GLU A 341 -8.23 6.28 -32.66
N ARG A 342 -6.96 5.89 -32.84
CA ARG A 342 -6.62 4.61 -33.48
C ARG A 342 -7.10 3.41 -32.69
N ILE A 343 -7.01 3.46 -31.36
CA ILE A 343 -7.52 2.39 -30.48
C ILE A 343 -9.03 2.25 -30.64
N MET A 344 -9.76 3.36 -30.69
CA MET A 344 -11.22 3.34 -30.91
C MET A 344 -11.59 2.76 -32.25
N GLU A 345 -10.87 3.12 -33.32
CA GLU A 345 -11.08 2.52 -34.69
C GLU A 345 -10.92 1.00 -34.65
N ILE A 346 -9.87 0.48 -33.97
CA ILE A 346 -9.63 -0.97 -33.88
C ILE A 346 -10.80 -1.66 -33.15
N ILE A 347 -11.24 -1.10 -32.01
CA ILE A 347 -12.31 -1.70 -31.19
C ILE A 347 -13.67 -1.63 -31.91
N GLU A 348 -13.98 -0.51 -32.57
CA GLU A 348 -15.23 -0.35 -33.33
C GLU A 348 -15.26 -1.24 -34.59
N GLY A 349 -14.11 -1.50 -35.20
CA GLY A 349 -14.00 -2.38 -36.38
C GLY A 349 -14.24 -3.86 -36.08
N LEU A 350 -14.30 -4.27 -34.80
CA LEU A 350 -14.60 -5.64 -34.34
C LEU A 350 -16.08 -5.85 -33.99
N ARG A 351 -16.87 -4.78 -33.94
CA ARG A 351 -18.33 -4.81 -33.74
C ARG A 351 -19.06 -4.85 -35.09
#